data_bce05c04d535554ccab7cf2bc93fb1a8
#
_entry.id   bce05c04d535554ccab7cf2bc93fb1a8
#
_cell.length_a   1.000
_cell.length_b   1.000
_cell.length_c   1.000
_cell.angle_alpha   90.00
_cell.angle_beta   90.00
_cell.angle_gamma   90.00
#
_symmetry.space_group_name_H-M   'P 1'
#
loop_
_entity.id
_entity.type
_entity.pdbx_description
1 polymer ?
#
loop_
_entity_poly.entity_id
_entity_poly.type
_entity_poly.pdbx_seq_one_letter_code
_entity_poly.pdbx_strand_id
1 'polypeptide(L)'
;MRVLVYGFGPYRQFRDNITARIIKSLPRSSETMTKIFPVRFHPQQFTAVLQRFQPDIILGLGQSTRRLIAVETRARNCRRAGKTTKVRMISRDGPQSLPTTLPIRAGRWMRRSTDAGDYVCNYSMYVLLDAIERERRKVRFGFIHIPHDYKLDKAVQVVGRVLRQFRPAG
;
A
#
# COMPACT_ATOMS: atom_id res chain seq x y z
N MET A 1 12.32 10.24 11.63
CA MET A 1 10.96 9.85 11.14
C MET A 1 11.05 8.48 10.49
N ARG A 2 10.33 7.48 11.02
CA ARG A 2 10.38 6.07 10.58
C ARG A 2 9.35 5.81 9.48
N VAL A 3 9.79 5.33 8.34
CA VAL A 3 8.94 5.10 7.16
C VAL A 3 8.92 3.61 6.80
N LEU A 4 7.74 3.02 6.68
CA LEU A 4 7.56 1.69 6.10
C LEU A 4 7.08 1.84 4.66
N VAL A 5 7.84 1.27 3.71
CA VAL A 5 7.39 1.11 2.32
C VAL A 5 7.20 -0.36 2.04
N TYR A 6 6.02 -0.75 1.60
CA TYR A 6 5.78 -2.15 1.29
C TYR A 6 5.17 -2.36 -0.09
N GLY A 7 5.40 -3.52 -0.64
CA GLY A 7 4.81 -4.02 -1.87
C GLY A 7 4.53 -5.52 -1.77
N PHE A 8 4.21 -6.14 -2.88
CA PHE A 8 3.81 -7.54 -2.95
C PHE A 8 4.72 -8.35 -3.86
N GLY A 9 4.92 -9.62 -3.50
CA GLY A 9 5.62 -10.59 -4.32
C GLY A 9 4.84 -11.04 -5.55
N PRO A 10 5.39 -12.00 -6.32
CA PRO A 10 4.73 -12.61 -7.46
C PRO A 10 3.39 -13.24 -7.11
N TYR A 11 2.45 -13.24 -8.05
CA TYR A 11 1.13 -13.82 -7.85
C TYR A 11 0.49 -14.30 -9.15
N ARG A 12 0.00 -15.53 -9.19
CA ARG A 12 -0.65 -16.18 -10.34
C ARG A 12 0.24 -16.10 -11.60
N GLN A 13 -0.34 -15.61 -12.73
CA GLN A 13 0.37 -15.43 -13.99
C GLN A 13 1.47 -14.35 -13.94
N PHE A 14 1.44 -13.47 -12.94
CA PHE A 14 2.48 -12.45 -12.76
C PHE A 14 3.65 -13.06 -11.97
N ARG A 15 4.59 -13.70 -12.68
CA ARG A 15 5.85 -14.21 -12.10
C ARG A 15 6.73 -13.08 -11.55
N ASP A 16 6.54 -11.88 -12.06
CA ASP A 16 7.20 -10.66 -11.60
C ASP A 16 6.15 -9.63 -11.17
N ASN A 17 6.42 -8.94 -10.06
CA ASN A 17 5.55 -7.89 -9.55
C ASN A 17 6.35 -6.59 -9.49
N ILE A 18 5.89 -5.56 -10.22
CA ILE A 18 6.59 -4.28 -10.28
C ILE A 18 6.84 -3.68 -8.90
N THR A 19 5.95 -3.90 -7.94
CA THR A 19 6.14 -3.35 -6.58
C THR A 19 7.28 -4.03 -5.84
N ALA A 20 7.50 -5.34 -6.03
CA ALA A 20 8.67 -6.03 -5.48
C ALA A 20 9.97 -5.50 -6.10
N ARG A 21 9.98 -5.21 -7.41
CA ARG A 21 11.14 -4.62 -8.10
C ARG A 21 11.44 -3.22 -7.58
N ILE A 22 10.41 -2.39 -7.42
CA ILE A 22 10.55 -1.05 -6.85
C ILE A 22 11.15 -1.14 -5.44
N ILE A 23 10.59 -1.98 -4.57
CA ILE A 23 11.07 -2.17 -3.20
C ILE A 23 12.56 -2.54 -3.17
N LYS A 24 13.00 -3.45 -4.05
CA LYS A 24 14.41 -3.85 -4.16
C LYS A 24 15.33 -2.74 -4.70
N SER A 25 14.79 -1.79 -5.47
CA SER A 25 15.52 -0.69 -6.09
C SER A 25 15.53 0.59 -5.27
N LEU A 26 14.74 0.67 -4.18
CA LEU A 26 14.77 1.84 -3.31
C LEU A 26 16.10 1.94 -2.55
N PRO A 27 16.66 3.16 -2.41
CA PRO A 27 17.88 3.34 -1.62
C PRO A 27 17.66 2.92 -0.16
N ARG A 28 18.66 2.25 0.39
CA ARG A 28 18.66 1.86 1.81
C ARG A 28 18.81 3.10 2.69
N SER A 29 18.09 3.12 3.82
CA SER A 29 18.16 4.17 4.82
C SER A 29 17.87 3.58 6.18
N SER A 30 18.51 4.06 7.23
CA SER A 30 18.22 3.66 8.62
C SER A 30 16.81 4.02 9.06
N GLU A 31 16.22 5.03 8.47
CA GLU A 31 14.85 5.48 8.77
C GLU A 31 13.77 4.77 7.94
N THR A 32 14.16 4.08 6.85
CA THR A 32 13.19 3.47 5.93
C THR A 32 13.33 1.96 5.94
N MET A 33 12.30 1.31 6.46
CA MET A 33 12.11 -0.14 6.30
C MET A 33 11.38 -0.42 4.99
N THR A 34 11.88 -1.37 4.22
CA THR A 34 11.19 -1.90 3.04
C THR A 34 10.72 -3.33 3.29
N LYS A 35 9.52 -3.68 2.81
CA LYS A 35 8.96 -5.02 2.97
C LYS A 35 8.25 -5.50 1.71
N ILE A 36 8.49 -6.74 1.33
CA ILE A 36 7.72 -7.43 0.29
C ILE A 36 6.86 -8.48 0.99
N PHE A 37 5.55 -8.32 0.90
CA PHE A 37 4.60 -9.27 1.47
C PHE A 37 4.21 -10.34 0.45
N PRO A 38 4.01 -11.59 0.87
CA PRO A 38 3.34 -12.58 0.05
C PRO A 38 1.87 -12.17 -0.17
N VAL A 39 1.32 -12.55 -1.32
CA VAL A 39 -0.08 -12.25 -1.69
C VAL A 39 -1.01 -13.21 -0.96
N ARG A 40 -1.36 -12.88 0.28
CA ARG A 40 -2.19 -13.71 1.17
C ARG A 40 -3.14 -12.83 2.00
N PHE A 41 -4.32 -13.36 2.29
CA PHE A 41 -5.28 -12.77 3.23
C PHE A 41 -4.97 -13.20 4.67
N HIS A 42 -3.86 -12.75 5.20
CA HIS A 42 -3.38 -13.08 6.53
C HIS A 42 -3.06 -11.78 7.28
N PRO A 43 -3.90 -11.33 8.22
CA PRO A 43 -3.78 -10.00 8.81
C PRO A 43 -2.48 -9.81 9.58
N GLN A 44 -2.01 -10.86 10.29
CA GLN A 44 -0.81 -10.78 11.13
C GLN A 44 0.46 -10.45 10.35
N GLN A 45 0.54 -10.78 9.04
CA GLN A 45 1.71 -10.39 8.24
C GLN A 45 1.89 -8.87 8.17
N PHE A 46 0.78 -8.10 8.21
CA PHE A 46 0.78 -6.64 8.15
C PHE A 46 0.91 -6.04 9.55
N THR A 47 0.08 -6.50 10.50
CA THR A 47 0.06 -5.94 11.86
C THR A 47 1.33 -6.24 12.65
N ALA A 48 1.98 -7.39 12.44
CA ALA A 48 3.26 -7.69 13.09
C ALA A 48 4.38 -6.70 12.69
N VAL A 49 4.41 -6.24 11.44
CA VAL A 49 5.38 -5.22 11.00
C VAL A 49 5.03 -3.85 11.59
N LEU A 50 3.76 -3.50 11.64
CA LEU A 50 3.27 -2.28 12.31
C LEU A 50 3.72 -2.24 13.78
N GLN A 51 3.55 -3.34 14.50
CA GLN A 51 3.91 -3.45 15.92
C GLN A 51 5.42 -3.41 16.16
N ARG A 52 6.19 -4.16 15.37
CA ARG A 52 7.66 -4.28 15.56
C ARG A 52 8.41 -3.04 15.11
N PHE A 53 8.06 -2.48 13.98
CA PHE A 53 8.78 -1.34 13.40
C PHE A 53 8.27 0.00 13.91
N GLN A 54 6.99 0.10 14.31
CA GLN A 54 6.36 1.33 14.81
C GLN A 54 6.62 2.53 13.88
N PRO A 55 6.18 2.48 12.61
CA PRO A 55 6.42 3.56 11.66
C PRO A 55 5.60 4.80 11.98
N ASP A 56 6.12 5.98 11.61
CA ASP A 56 5.35 7.23 11.57
C ASP A 56 4.53 7.35 10.28
N ILE A 57 5.07 6.74 9.20
CA ILE A 57 4.47 6.75 7.86
C ILE A 57 4.51 5.35 7.27
N ILE A 58 3.40 4.95 6.64
CA ILE A 58 3.30 3.75 5.82
C ILE A 58 2.91 4.14 4.40
N LEU A 59 3.70 3.71 3.41
CA LEU A 59 3.37 3.79 2.01
C LEU A 59 3.26 2.38 1.42
N GLY A 60 2.05 1.97 1.08
CA GLY A 60 1.79 0.73 0.37
C GLY A 60 1.86 0.91 -1.14
N LEU A 61 2.38 -0.09 -1.84
CA LEU A 61 2.48 -0.16 -3.28
C LEU A 61 1.71 -1.37 -3.80
N GLY A 62 0.79 -1.16 -4.74
CA GLY A 62 0.05 -2.20 -5.44
C GLY A 62 0.33 -2.19 -6.94
N GLN A 63 0.32 -3.38 -7.55
CA GLN A 63 0.34 -3.52 -9.00
C GLN A 63 -1.08 -3.46 -9.56
N SER A 64 -1.29 -2.77 -10.66
CA SER A 64 -2.59 -2.69 -11.34
C SER A 64 -2.49 -2.85 -12.84
N THR A 65 -3.65 -3.10 -13.49
CA THR A 65 -3.79 -3.08 -14.95
C THR A 65 -4.25 -1.72 -15.49
N ARG A 66 -4.34 -0.71 -14.64
CA ARG A 66 -4.70 0.66 -15.00
C ARG A 66 -3.55 1.32 -15.77
N ARG A 67 -3.87 2.29 -16.63
CA ARG A 67 -2.86 3.04 -17.42
C ARG A 67 -2.12 4.10 -16.62
N LEU A 68 -2.73 4.66 -15.58
CA LEU A 68 -2.16 5.72 -14.75
C LEU A 68 -1.90 5.20 -13.33
N ILE A 69 -0.92 5.79 -12.68
CA ILE A 69 -0.71 5.60 -11.25
C ILE A 69 -1.92 6.13 -10.49
N ALA A 70 -2.45 5.34 -9.57
CA ALA A 70 -3.60 5.72 -8.76
C ALA A 70 -3.20 5.94 -7.30
N VAL A 71 -3.52 7.12 -6.75
CA VAL A 71 -3.44 7.40 -5.32
C VAL A 71 -4.76 6.97 -4.70
N GLU A 72 -4.75 5.89 -3.95
CA GLU A 72 -5.95 5.37 -3.31
C GLU A 72 -6.30 6.21 -2.08
N THR A 73 -7.55 6.64 -2.00
CA THR A 73 -8.01 7.55 -0.94
C THR A 73 -8.77 6.84 0.17
N ARG A 74 -9.14 5.57 -0.02
CA ARG A 74 -9.83 4.75 0.98
C ARG A 74 -9.60 3.26 0.75
N ALA A 75 -9.76 2.48 1.81
CA ALA A 75 -9.95 1.03 1.77
C ALA A 75 -11.42 0.69 2.06
N ARG A 76 -11.94 -0.36 1.44
CA ARG A 76 -13.29 -0.88 1.68
C ARG A 76 -13.26 -2.14 2.52
N ASN A 77 -14.25 -2.34 3.36
CA ASN A 77 -14.41 -3.55 4.19
C ASN A 77 -14.91 -4.73 3.34
N CYS A 78 -14.17 -5.07 2.30
CA CYS A 78 -14.48 -6.19 1.44
C CYS A 78 -13.22 -6.85 0.89
N ARG A 79 -13.29 -8.17 0.71
CA ARG A 79 -12.24 -8.98 0.07
C ARG A 79 -12.83 -10.08 -0.78
N ARG A 80 -12.09 -10.47 -1.81
CA ARG A 80 -12.43 -11.57 -2.70
C ARG A 80 -11.17 -12.40 -2.98
N ALA A 81 -11.24 -13.70 -2.70
CA ALA A 81 -10.09 -14.60 -2.88
C ALA A 81 -9.81 -14.96 -4.35
N GLY A 82 -10.79 -14.83 -5.23
CA GLY A 82 -10.70 -15.12 -6.65
C GLY A 82 -11.86 -14.54 -7.44
N LYS A 83 -11.76 -14.49 -8.76
CA LYS A 83 -12.79 -13.88 -9.63
C LYS A 83 -14.17 -14.50 -9.45
N THR A 84 -14.24 -15.79 -9.21
CA THR A 84 -15.50 -16.55 -9.04
C THR A 84 -15.96 -16.67 -7.59
N THR A 85 -15.18 -16.21 -6.62
CA THR A 85 -15.54 -16.30 -5.21
C THR A 85 -16.43 -15.14 -4.77
N LYS A 86 -17.32 -15.40 -3.81
CA LYS A 86 -18.17 -14.36 -3.22
C LYS A 86 -17.30 -13.32 -2.48
N VAL A 87 -17.73 -12.07 -2.57
CA VAL A 87 -17.18 -10.99 -1.75
C VAL A 87 -17.53 -11.24 -0.28
N ARG A 88 -16.55 -11.05 0.61
CA ARG A 88 -16.72 -11.21 2.06
C ARG A 88 -16.22 -9.94 2.76
N MET A 89 -16.74 -9.65 3.93
CA MET A 89 -16.21 -8.61 4.80
C MET A 89 -14.80 -8.99 5.30
N ILE A 90 -13.97 -8.00 5.53
CA ILE A 90 -12.64 -8.15 6.17
C ILE A 90 -12.83 -8.20 7.69
N SER A 91 -13.61 -7.28 8.23
CA SER A 91 -13.93 -7.16 9.66
C SER A 91 -15.44 -7.09 9.84
N ARG A 92 -16.01 -7.87 10.78
CA ARG A 92 -17.46 -7.85 11.08
C ARG A 92 -17.88 -6.53 11.71
N ASP A 93 -17.08 -6.06 12.65
CA ASP A 93 -17.40 -4.90 13.50
C ASP A 93 -16.69 -3.63 13.04
N GLY A 94 -16.01 -3.71 11.90
CA GLY A 94 -15.28 -2.57 11.34
C GLY A 94 -16.15 -1.73 10.41
N PRO A 95 -15.79 -0.45 10.19
CA PRO A 95 -16.51 0.45 9.30
C PRO A 95 -16.52 -0.07 7.86
N GLN A 96 -17.49 0.37 7.06
CA GLN A 96 -17.61 -0.03 5.65
C GLN A 96 -16.41 0.45 4.81
N SER A 97 -15.81 1.56 5.18
CA SER A 97 -14.59 2.06 4.54
C SER A 97 -13.76 2.90 5.51
N LEU A 98 -12.45 2.91 5.28
CA LEU A 98 -11.47 3.68 6.03
C LEU A 98 -10.69 4.59 5.07
N PRO A 99 -10.64 5.91 5.34
CA PRO A 99 -9.87 6.84 4.51
C PRO A 99 -8.36 6.65 4.73
N THR A 100 -7.56 6.88 3.68
CA THR A 100 -6.11 7.02 3.85
C THR A 100 -5.80 8.36 4.51
N THR A 101 -4.76 8.37 5.35
CA THR A 101 -4.42 9.52 6.19
C THR A 101 -3.15 10.25 5.75
N LEU A 102 -2.39 9.67 4.80
CA LEU A 102 -1.21 10.31 4.23
C LEU A 102 -1.63 11.18 3.03
N PRO A 103 -1.47 12.53 3.08
CA PRO A 103 -1.97 13.45 2.06
C PRO A 103 -1.05 13.49 0.83
N ILE A 104 -1.02 12.39 0.06
CA ILE A 104 -0.21 12.31 -1.15
C ILE A 104 -0.73 13.29 -2.20
N ARG A 105 0.13 14.21 -2.66
CA ARG A 105 -0.17 15.10 -3.78
C ARG A 105 0.00 14.34 -5.08
N ALA A 106 -1.09 14.22 -5.84
CA ALA A 106 -1.06 13.61 -7.16
C ALA A 106 -0.35 14.55 -8.14
N GLY A 107 0.70 14.04 -8.80
CA GLY A 107 1.36 14.74 -9.91
C GLY A 107 0.64 14.52 -11.24
N ARG A 108 1.15 15.13 -12.32
CA ARG A 108 0.54 15.11 -13.67
C ARG A 108 0.14 13.70 -14.18
N TRP A 109 0.90 12.67 -13.80
CA TRP A 109 0.69 11.26 -14.25
C TRP A 109 0.03 10.38 -13.19
N MET A 110 -0.57 11.00 -12.19
CA MET A 110 -1.25 10.33 -11.09
C MET A 110 -2.69 10.81 -11.01
N ARG A 111 -3.60 9.91 -10.63
CA ARG A 111 -4.99 10.27 -10.35
C ARG A 111 -5.41 9.79 -8.97
N ARG A 112 -6.34 10.47 -8.34
CA ARG A 112 -6.99 9.98 -7.12
C ARG A 112 -7.97 8.86 -7.47
N SER A 113 -8.05 7.86 -6.60
CA SER A 113 -8.95 6.72 -6.74
C SER A 113 -9.63 6.44 -5.40
N THR A 114 -10.89 6.08 -5.45
CA THR A 114 -11.68 5.63 -4.30
C THR A 114 -11.89 4.13 -4.28
N ASP A 115 -11.28 3.40 -5.20
CA ASP A 115 -11.46 1.96 -5.38
C ASP A 115 -10.12 1.23 -5.59
N ALA A 116 -9.59 0.69 -4.51
CA ALA A 116 -8.40 -0.15 -4.50
C ALA A 116 -8.68 -1.62 -4.91
N GLY A 117 -9.87 -1.91 -5.39
CA GLY A 117 -10.34 -3.25 -5.70
C GLY A 117 -10.85 -4.01 -4.47
N ASP A 118 -10.90 -5.33 -4.59
CA ASP A 118 -11.37 -6.22 -3.51
C ASP A 118 -10.38 -7.36 -3.22
N TYR A 119 -9.12 -7.18 -3.65
CA TYR A 119 -8.08 -8.17 -3.48
C TYR A 119 -7.06 -7.75 -2.40
N VAL A 120 -5.87 -8.36 -2.39
CA VAL A 120 -4.87 -8.20 -1.32
C VAL A 120 -4.43 -6.74 -1.09
N CYS A 121 -4.45 -5.88 -2.13
CA CYS A 121 -4.12 -4.47 -1.98
C CYS A 121 -5.12 -3.77 -1.05
N ASN A 122 -6.40 -3.83 -1.38
CA ASN A 122 -7.46 -3.30 -0.52
C ASN A 122 -7.47 -3.96 0.86
N TYR A 123 -7.24 -5.28 0.91
CA TYR A 123 -7.17 -6.02 2.17
C TYR A 123 -6.06 -5.50 3.09
N SER A 124 -4.84 -5.31 2.55
CA SER A 124 -3.72 -4.78 3.33
C SER A 124 -3.96 -3.35 3.83
N MET A 125 -4.54 -2.51 2.96
CA MET A 125 -4.93 -1.15 3.33
C MET A 125 -5.92 -1.17 4.50
N TYR A 126 -7.00 -1.96 4.37
CA TYR A 126 -8.04 -2.02 5.39
C TYR A 126 -7.50 -2.53 6.73
N VAL A 127 -6.75 -3.66 6.71
CA VAL A 127 -6.18 -4.25 7.93
C VAL A 127 -5.24 -3.28 8.66
N LEU A 128 -4.39 -2.56 7.92
CA LEU A 128 -3.46 -1.59 8.52
C LEU A 128 -4.18 -0.35 9.04
N LEU A 129 -5.13 0.19 8.28
CA LEU A 129 -5.92 1.36 8.72
C LEU A 129 -6.79 1.03 9.94
N ASP A 130 -7.45 -0.12 9.95
CA ASP A 130 -8.26 -0.59 11.10
C ASP A 130 -7.39 -0.78 12.35
N ALA A 131 -6.20 -1.37 12.21
CA ALA A 131 -5.27 -1.52 13.33
C ALA A 131 -4.75 -0.17 13.84
N ILE A 132 -4.41 0.76 12.96
CA ILE A 132 -3.97 2.12 13.32
C ILE A 132 -5.06 2.84 14.11
N GLU A 133 -6.31 2.76 13.66
CA GLU A 133 -7.44 3.43 14.29
C GLU A 133 -7.78 2.79 15.66
N ARG A 134 -7.92 1.46 15.72
CA ARG A 134 -8.23 0.73 16.96
C ARG A 134 -7.17 0.92 18.05
N GLU A 135 -5.90 0.92 17.66
CA GLU A 135 -4.77 1.11 18.58
C GLU A 135 -4.44 2.61 18.82
N ARG A 136 -5.22 3.52 18.25
CA ARG A 136 -5.02 4.99 18.31
C ARG A 136 -3.59 5.43 18.01
N ARG A 137 -2.96 4.79 17.01
CA ARG A 137 -1.58 5.09 16.63
C ARG A 137 -1.49 6.39 15.82
N LYS A 138 -0.46 7.18 16.07
CA LYS A 138 -0.15 8.39 15.29
C LYS A 138 0.61 8.03 14.00
N VAL A 139 0.05 7.14 13.17
CA VAL A 139 0.64 6.68 11.93
C VAL A 139 -0.15 7.21 10.74
N ARG A 140 0.53 7.81 9.77
CA ARG A 140 -0.09 8.23 8.50
C ARG A 140 0.08 7.13 7.47
N PHE A 141 -1.02 6.74 6.84
CA PHE A 141 -1.06 5.65 5.86
C PHE A 141 -1.49 6.16 4.48
N GLY A 142 -0.73 5.78 3.44
CA GLY A 142 -1.07 6.01 2.04
C GLY A 142 -0.83 4.78 1.19
N PHE A 143 -1.47 4.74 0.03
CA PHE A 143 -1.33 3.64 -0.92
C PHE A 143 -1.37 4.16 -2.36
N ILE A 144 -0.49 3.62 -3.20
CA ILE A 144 -0.49 3.90 -4.64
C ILE A 144 -0.50 2.61 -5.44
N HIS A 145 -1.36 2.56 -6.46
CA HIS A 145 -1.32 1.53 -7.48
C HIS A 145 -0.47 1.99 -8.66
N ILE A 146 0.43 1.12 -9.10
CA ILE A 146 1.35 1.35 -10.21
C ILE A 146 1.00 0.38 -11.33
N PRO A 147 0.89 0.84 -12.60
CA PRO A 147 0.67 -0.05 -13.73
C PRO A 147 1.75 -1.15 -13.80
N HIS A 148 1.36 -2.39 -14.10
CA HIS A 148 2.27 -3.53 -14.13
C HIS A 148 3.37 -3.41 -15.18
N ASP A 149 3.10 -2.69 -16.26
CA ASP A 149 3.99 -2.41 -17.41
C ASP A 149 4.72 -1.06 -17.29
N TYR A 150 4.62 -0.37 -16.14
CA TYR A 150 5.29 0.91 -15.94
C TYR A 150 6.80 0.74 -15.90
N LYS A 151 7.55 1.67 -16.51
CA LYS A 151 9.02 1.64 -16.50
C LYS A 151 9.55 1.73 -15.06
N LEU A 152 10.38 0.75 -14.67
CA LEU A 152 10.86 0.60 -13.29
C LEU A 152 11.57 1.85 -12.76
N ASP A 153 12.48 2.42 -13.54
CA ASP A 153 13.23 3.63 -13.20
C ASP A 153 12.30 4.81 -12.88
N LYS A 154 11.28 5.00 -13.72
CA LYS A 154 10.25 6.02 -13.51
C LYS A 154 9.37 5.73 -12.30
N ALA A 155 9.02 4.46 -12.08
CA ALA A 155 8.26 4.06 -10.90
C ALA A 155 9.03 4.34 -9.60
N VAL A 156 10.31 4.00 -9.54
CA VAL A 156 11.20 4.31 -8.40
C VAL A 156 11.29 5.81 -8.17
N GLN A 157 11.44 6.61 -9.23
CA GLN A 157 11.44 8.08 -9.11
C GLN A 157 10.12 8.63 -8.58
N VAL A 158 8.98 8.08 -9.00
CA VAL A 158 7.65 8.49 -8.48
C VAL A 158 7.54 8.17 -7.00
N VAL A 159 7.88 6.95 -6.58
CA VAL A 159 7.88 6.57 -5.16
C VAL A 159 8.81 7.47 -4.35
N GLY A 160 10.01 7.73 -4.84
CA GLY A 160 10.96 8.65 -4.21
C GLY A 160 10.40 10.08 -4.06
N ARG A 161 9.69 10.60 -5.08
CA ARG A 161 9.02 11.92 -5.01
C ARG A 161 7.90 11.93 -3.99
N VAL A 162 7.09 10.86 -3.91
CA VAL A 162 6.04 10.74 -2.89
C VAL A 162 6.64 10.75 -1.50
N LEU A 163 7.70 10.00 -1.25
CA LEU A 163 8.37 9.95 0.05
C LEU A 163 8.98 11.30 0.46
N ARG A 164 9.55 12.04 -0.51
CA ARG A 164 10.10 13.39 -0.25
C ARG A 164 9.05 14.41 0.19
N GLN A 165 7.77 14.24 -0.17
CA GLN A 165 6.71 15.15 0.30
C GLN A 165 6.55 15.18 1.82
N PHE A 166 7.06 14.16 2.51
CA PHE A 166 6.86 13.96 3.95
C PHE A 166 8.15 14.04 4.77
N ARG A 167 9.29 14.18 4.12
CA ARG A 167 10.54 14.47 4.83
C ARG A 167 10.51 15.91 5.35
N PRO A 168 10.95 16.16 6.60
CA PRO A 168 11.17 17.53 7.03
C PRO A 168 12.14 18.21 6.06
N ALA A 169 11.89 19.48 5.75
CA ALA A 169 12.88 20.31 5.09
C ALA A 169 14.10 20.35 6.01
N GLY A 170 15.23 19.87 5.52
CA GLY A 170 16.52 19.94 6.21
C GLY A 170 16.99 21.38 6.32
#